data_aac145a7747921f371b08a83a09830e5
#
_entry.id   aac145a7747921f371b08a83a09830e5
#
_cell.length_a   1.000
_cell.length_b   1.000
_cell.length_c   1.000
_cell.angle_alpha   90.00
_cell.angle_beta   90.00
_cell.angle_gamma   90.00
#
_symmetry.space_group_name_H-M   'P 1'
#
loop_
_entity.id
_entity.type
_entity.pdbx_description
1 polymer ?
#
loop_
_entity_poly.entity_id
_entity_poly.type
_entity_poly.pdbx_seq_one_letter_code
_entity_poly.pdbx_strand_id
1 'polypeptide(L)'
;MRRLGLGLALACAGAVAQNPGAKPFAPEQIKKGAELYETNCQTCHGPRLANPEWAKDLRKFPREDHARFVDTVTYGVRNMPPWDDVLKPDDVEALWAYVVAGENKK
;
A
#
# COMPACT_ATOMS: atom_id res chain seq x y z
N MET A 1 3.63 53.85 -10.57
CA MET A 1 3.70 53.33 -10.48
C MET A 1 3.43 52.21 -10.24
N ARG A 2 3.49 51.90 -10.18
CA ARG A 2 3.32 51.04 -10.00
C ARG A 2 3.30 49.91 -9.80
N ARG A 3 3.17 49.27 -9.71
CA ARG A 3 3.17 48.39 -9.52
C ARG A 3 3.00 47.28 -9.34
N LEU A 4 2.91 46.73 -9.28
CA LEU A 4 2.78 45.95 -9.12
C LEU A 4 2.64 44.82 -8.90
N GLY A 5 2.56 44.19 -8.83
CA GLY A 5 2.45 43.25 -8.69
C GLY A 5 2.31 42.22 -8.42
N LEU A 6 2.27 41.81 -8.34
CA LEU A 6 2.15 41.00 -8.14
C LEU A 6 2.05 39.83 -7.99
N GLY A 7 2.07 39.32 -7.90
CA GLY A 7 1.97 38.37 -7.81
C GLY A 7 1.67 37.31 -7.54
N LEU A 8 1.59 36.90 -7.46
CA LEU A 8 1.33 36.07 -7.24
C LEU A 8 1.30 34.91 -7.20
N ALA A 9 1.26 34.38 -7.14
CA ALA A 9 1.25 33.45 -7.11
C ALA A 9 0.95 32.40 -6.94
N LEU A 10 0.90 31.92 -6.78
CA LEU A 10 0.68 31.06 -6.62
C LEU A 10 0.75 29.95 -6.47
N ALA A 11 0.73 29.44 -6.42
CA ALA A 11 1.05 28.55 -6.29
C ALA A 11 0.63 27.47 -6.03
N CYS A 12 0.34 27.20 -5.58
CA CYS A 12 -0.20 26.23 -5.24
C CYS A 12 -0.10 25.13 -5.57
N ALA A 13 0.17 25.00 -6.03
CA ALA A 13 0.31 24.00 -6.49
C ALA A 13 0.29 22.91 -5.84
N GLY A 14 0.84 22.65 -5.39
CA GLY A 14 0.93 21.51 -4.90
C GLY A 14 -0.05 20.78 -4.58
N ALA A 15 -0.74 21.20 -4.40
CA ALA A 15 -1.68 20.53 -4.01
C ALA A 15 -1.97 19.40 -4.49
N VAL A 16 -1.69 18.98 -4.99
CA VAL A 16 -1.97 17.97 -5.46
C VAL A 16 -2.54 17.09 -4.90
N ALA A 17 -3.22 16.89 -5.05
CA ALA A 17 -3.90 16.06 -4.64
C ALA A 17 -3.57 14.86 -4.55
N GLN A 18 -3.71 14.37 -3.79
CA GLN A 18 -3.45 13.22 -3.67
C GLN A 18 -4.56 12.44 -3.75
N ASN A 19 -4.96 11.78 -4.60
CA ASN A 19 -5.98 10.91 -4.65
C ASN A 19 -5.51 9.66 -4.27
N PRO A 20 -5.75 9.20 -3.18
CA PRO A 20 -5.23 8.03 -2.69
C PRO A 20 -5.40 6.91 -3.63
N GLY A 21 -6.26 6.50 -4.09
CA GLY A 21 -6.31 5.37 -4.91
C GLY A 21 -5.76 5.55 -6.24
N ALA A 22 -5.61 6.72 -6.62
CA ALA A 22 -5.19 7.01 -7.92
C ALA A 22 -3.75 7.27 -8.06
N LYS A 23 -3.05 7.45 -6.97
CA LYS A 23 -1.76 7.75 -7.06
C LYS A 23 -0.85 6.65 -7.02
N PRO A 24 0.14 6.57 -7.72
CA PRO A 24 1.10 5.52 -7.60
C PRO A 24 1.83 5.67 -6.28
N PHE A 25 2.25 4.56 -5.75
CA PHE A 25 3.02 4.56 -4.53
C PHE A 25 4.49 4.79 -4.86
N ALA A 26 5.23 5.28 -3.91
CA ALA A 26 6.66 5.50 -4.11
C ALA A 26 7.36 4.16 -4.32
N PRO A 27 8.31 4.10 -5.22
CA PRO A 27 9.02 2.84 -5.46
C PRO A 27 9.65 2.25 -4.21
N GLU A 28 10.17 3.08 -3.32
CA GLU A 28 10.78 2.58 -2.11
C GLU A 28 9.76 1.95 -1.21
N GLN A 29 8.55 2.46 -1.21
CA GLN A 29 7.51 1.91 -0.39
C GLN A 29 7.08 0.54 -0.93
N ILE A 30 6.98 0.42 -2.23
CA ILE A 30 6.63 -0.86 -2.83
C ILE A 30 7.73 -1.88 -2.55
N LYS A 31 8.98 -1.45 -2.62
CA LYS A 31 10.09 -2.34 -2.37
C LYS A 31 10.09 -2.81 -0.92
N LYS A 32 9.83 -1.90 0.00
CA LYS A 32 9.76 -2.28 1.40
C LYS A 32 8.63 -3.28 1.62
N GLY A 33 7.51 -3.04 0.96
CA GLY A 33 6.39 -3.95 1.07
C GLY A 33 6.73 -5.33 0.54
N ALA A 34 7.47 -5.39 -0.56
CA ALA A 34 7.87 -6.67 -1.11
C ALA A 34 8.76 -7.43 -0.13
N GLU A 35 9.66 -6.74 0.52
CA GLU A 35 10.55 -7.38 1.48
C GLU A 35 9.79 -7.87 2.69
N LEU A 36 8.86 -7.08 3.18
CA LEU A 36 8.03 -7.50 4.30
C LEU A 36 7.16 -8.69 3.92
N TYR A 37 6.68 -8.69 2.71
CA TYR A 37 5.85 -9.77 2.22
C TYR A 37 6.66 -11.07 2.17
N GLU A 38 7.86 -11.00 1.65
CA GLU A 38 8.69 -12.19 1.56
C GLU A 38 9.02 -12.74 2.92
N THR A 39 9.25 -11.89 3.88
CA THR A 39 9.61 -12.34 5.20
C THR A 39 8.44 -12.90 5.98
N ASN A 40 7.29 -12.31 5.83
CA ASN A 40 6.19 -12.61 6.73
C ASN A 40 4.96 -13.26 6.10
N CYS A 41 4.75 -13.07 4.84
CA CYS A 41 3.47 -13.41 4.24
C CYS A 41 3.54 -14.53 3.21
N GLN A 42 4.65 -14.67 2.52
CA GLN A 42 4.66 -15.57 1.39
C GLN A 42 4.58 -17.04 1.76
N THR A 43 4.87 -17.38 2.99
CA THR A 43 4.76 -18.78 3.38
C THR A 43 3.34 -19.26 3.14
N CYS A 44 2.36 -18.42 3.40
CA CYS A 44 0.98 -18.80 3.21
C CYS A 44 0.40 -18.29 1.90
N HIS A 45 0.76 -17.09 1.50
CA HIS A 45 0.17 -16.47 0.33
C HIS A 45 0.94 -16.69 -0.96
N GLY A 46 2.07 -17.35 -0.88
CA GLY A 46 2.83 -17.69 -2.07
C GLY A 46 3.77 -16.59 -2.50
N PRO A 47 4.82 -16.92 -3.21
CA PRO A 47 5.79 -15.93 -3.66
C PRO A 47 5.14 -14.99 -4.65
N ARG A 48 5.51 -13.75 -4.55
CA ARG A 48 5.03 -12.73 -5.49
C ARG A 48 3.51 -12.67 -5.56
N LEU A 49 2.86 -12.86 -4.43
CA LEU A 49 1.40 -12.78 -4.30
C LEU A 49 0.67 -13.92 -5.02
N ALA A 50 1.39 -14.87 -5.52
CA ALA A 50 0.78 -15.95 -6.26
C ALA A 50 0.23 -16.99 -5.29
N ASN A 51 -1.03 -16.95 -5.08
CA ASN A 51 -1.68 -17.78 -4.12
C ASN A 51 -1.53 -19.25 -4.34
N PRO A 52 -1.14 -19.95 -3.37
CA PRO A 52 -0.94 -21.36 -3.53
C PRO A 52 -2.21 -22.12 -3.55
N GLU A 53 -3.15 -21.93 -2.78
CA GLU A 53 -4.29 -22.72 -2.82
C GLU A 53 -5.15 -22.52 -1.68
N TRP A 54 -4.63 -22.33 -0.54
CA TRP A 54 -5.46 -22.24 0.64
C TRP A 54 -5.51 -20.88 1.28
N ALA A 55 -4.75 -19.94 0.79
CA ALA A 55 -4.84 -18.58 1.28
C ALA A 55 -5.48 -17.74 0.20
N LYS A 56 -5.99 -16.57 0.58
CA LYS A 56 -6.59 -15.69 -0.37
C LYS A 56 -5.61 -15.23 -1.41
N ASP A 57 -6.04 -15.12 -2.64
CA ASP A 57 -5.18 -14.64 -3.72
C ASP A 57 -5.09 -13.13 -3.63
N LEU A 58 -4.00 -12.65 -3.14
CA LEU A 58 -3.85 -11.22 -2.89
C LEU A 58 -3.76 -10.39 -4.16
N ARG A 59 -3.52 -11.01 -5.29
CA ARG A 59 -3.51 -10.27 -6.54
C ARG A 59 -4.90 -9.78 -6.89
N LYS A 60 -5.92 -10.38 -6.31
CA LYS A 60 -7.28 -10.01 -6.56
C LYS A 60 -7.89 -9.15 -5.48
N PHE A 61 -7.11 -8.70 -4.54
CA PHE A 61 -7.64 -7.91 -3.45
C PHE A 61 -8.14 -6.58 -3.98
N PRO A 62 -9.35 -6.15 -3.61
CA PRO A 62 -9.91 -4.92 -4.17
C PRO A 62 -9.12 -3.70 -3.73
N ARG A 63 -8.76 -2.89 -4.68
CA ARG A 63 -7.98 -1.70 -4.36
C ARG A 63 -8.73 -0.69 -3.54
N GLU A 64 -10.04 -0.72 -3.58
CA GLU A 64 -10.82 0.24 -2.83
C GLU A 64 -11.05 -0.22 -1.40
N ASP A 65 -10.53 -1.36 -1.01
CA ASP A 65 -10.81 -1.89 0.31
C ASP A 65 -9.59 -1.85 1.22
N HIS A 66 -8.96 -0.71 1.27
CA HIS A 66 -7.76 -0.51 2.07
C HIS A 66 -8.02 -0.79 3.55
N ALA A 67 -9.15 -0.33 4.06
CA ALA A 67 -9.44 -0.49 5.48
C ALA A 67 -9.51 -1.96 5.88
N ARG A 68 -10.11 -2.78 5.04
CA ARG A 68 -10.20 -4.19 5.35
C ARG A 68 -8.82 -4.85 5.30
N PHE A 69 -7.97 -4.41 4.39
CA PHE A 69 -6.61 -4.93 4.34
C PHE A 69 -5.89 -4.62 5.64
N VAL A 70 -5.93 -3.37 6.07
CA VAL A 70 -5.24 -2.95 7.27
C VAL A 70 -5.76 -3.72 8.48
N ASP A 71 -7.07 -3.83 8.60
CA ASP A 71 -7.66 -4.53 9.74
C ASP A 71 -7.30 -6.00 9.73
N THR A 72 -7.33 -6.62 8.57
CA THR A 72 -7.05 -8.04 8.49
C THR A 72 -5.59 -8.34 8.86
N VAL A 73 -4.68 -7.53 8.38
CA VAL A 73 -3.28 -7.77 8.69
C VAL A 73 -3.02 -7.47 10.16
N THR A 74 -3.61 -6.40 10.66
CA THR A 74 -3.35 -5.98 12.03
C THR A 74 -3.93 -6.95 13.04
N TYR A 75 -5.17 -7.35 12.83
CA TYR A 75 -5.87 -8.13 13.83
C TYR A 75 -6.10 -9.60 13.47
N GLY A 76 -5.79 -9.97 12.24
CA GLY A 76 -5.96 -11.36 11.82
C GLY A 76 -7.38 -11.69 11.45
N VAL A 77 -7.57 -12.83 10.81
CA VAL A 77 -8.90 -13.31 10.50
C VAL A 77 -8.80 -14.80 10.26
N ARG A 78 -9.65 -15.55 10.88
CA ARG A 78 -9.64 -17.00 10.74
C ARG A 78 -8.26 -17.58 11.01
N ASN A 79 -7.66 -18.23 10.05
CA ASN A 79 -6.36 -18.83 10.25
C ASN A 79 -5.21 -17.87 10.06
N MET A 80 -5.49 -16.68 9.62
CA MET A 80 -4.42 -15.70 9.47
C MET A 80 -4.21 -15.01 10.80
N PRO A 81 -3.01 -15.07 11.36
CA PRO A 81 -2.77 -14.48 12.66
C PRO A 81 -2.66 -12.98 12.59
N PRO A 82 -2.81 -12.30 13.71
CA PRO A 82 -2.61 -10.87 13.74
C PRO A 82 -1.14 -10.54 13.68
N TRP A 83 -0.81 -9.44 13.04
CA TRP A 83 0.59 -9.05 12.87
C TRP A 83 0.95 -7.75 13.58
N ASP A 84 0.06 -7.25 14.43
CA ASP A 84 0.30 -5.97 15.08
C ASP A 84 1.50 -5.99 16.02
N ASP A 85 1.95 -7.17 16.45
CA ASP A 85 3.13 -7.22 17.29
C ASP A 85 4.40 -7.16 16.46
N VAL A 86 4.33 -7.42 15.19
CA VAL A 86 5.49 -7.51 14.34
C VAL A 86 5.59 -6.34 13.40
N LEU A 87 4.46 -5.87 12.90
CA LEU A 87 4.44 -4.82 11.88
C LEU A 87 3.90 -3.53 12.44
N LYS A 88 4.57 -2.45 12.15
CA LYS A 88 4.10 -1.15 12.53
C LYS A 88 3.14 -0.63 11.47
N PRO A 89 2.36 0.38 11.76
CA PRO A 89 1.43 0.90 10.76
C PRO A 89 2.09 1.24 9.43
N ASP A 90 3.28 1.80 9.45
CA ASP A 90 3.95 2.11 8.19
C ASP A 90 4.32 0.86 7.43
N ASP A 91 4.60 -0.22 8.12
CA ASP A 91 4.91 -1.47 7.47
C ASP A 91 3.68 -2.03 6.79
N VAL A 92 2.52 -1.90 7.42
CA VAL A 92 1.28 -2.37 6.83
C VAL A 92 0.96 -1.56 5.58
N GLU A 93 1.24 -0.25 5.62
CA GLU A 93 1.01 0.57 4.43
C GLU A 93 1.96 0.19 3.30
N ALA A 94 3.19 -0.18 3.62
CA ALA A 94 4.12 -0.62 2.59
C ALA A 94 3.65 -1.95 1.98
N LEU A 95 3.13 -2.84 2.81
CA LEU A 95 2.55 -4.08 2.30
C LEU A 95 1.38 -3.79 1.38
N TRP A 96 0.54 -2.84 1.76
CA TRP A 96 -0.59 -2.46 0.92
C TRP A 96 -0.10 -1.96 -0.44
N ALA A 97 0.95 -1.12 -0.42
CA ALA A 97 1.50 -0.62 -1.68
C ALA A 97 1.98 -1.77 -2.56
N TYR A 98 2.61 -2.77 -1.97
CA TYR A 98 3.08 -3.90 -2.74
C TYR A 98 1.91 -4.71 -3.30
N VAL A 99 0.88 -4.91 -2.49
CA VAL A 99 -0.26 -5.72 -2.93
C VAL A 99 -0.98 -5.07 -4.09
N VAL A 100 -1.18 -3.76 -4.04
CA VAL A 100 -1.96 -3.13 -5.10
C VAL A 100 -1.12 -2.60 -6.26
N ALA A 101 0.15 -2.40 -6.08
CA ALA A 101 0.97 -1.82 -7.13
C ALA A 101 2.25 -2.58 -7.41
N GLY A 102 2.44 -3.71 -6.79
CA GLY A 102 3.70 -4.43 -6.94
C GLY A 102 3.70 -5.38 -8.11
N GLU A 103 4.19 -6.58 -7.85
CA GLU A 103 4.52 -7.51 -8.88
C GLU A 103 3.64 -7.62 -10.07
N ASN A 104 2.44 -7.79 -9.93
CA ASN A 104 1.59 -8.06 -11.04
C ASN A 104 0.71 -6.95 -11.48
N LYS A 105 0.99 -5.77 -11.02
CA LYS A 105 0.10 -4.70 -11.36
C LYS A 105 0.74 -3.84 -12.39
N LYS A 106 0.32 -3.96 -13.56
CA LYS A 106 0.91 -3.16 -14.60
C LYS A 106 0.09 -2.01 -15.02
#